data_22b9e2db0d49f18c3951db6d1c343781
#
_entry.id   22b9e2db0d49f18c3951db6d1c343781
#
_cell.length_a   1.000
_cell.length_b   1.000
_cell.length_c   1.000
_cell.angle_alpha   90.00
_cell.angle_beta   90.00
_cell.angle_gamma   90.00
#
_symmetry.space_group_name_H-M   'P 1'
#
loop_
_entity.id
_entity.type
_entity.pdbx_description
1 polymer ?
#
loop_
_entity_poly.entity_id
_entity_poly.type
_entity_poly.pdbx_seq_one_letter_code
_entity_poly.pdbx_strand_id
1 'polypeptide(L)'
;MNLQQYRYVLTIAKVGSFSQAAKELYVTQPSLSSAIKEVEKELDIQLFHRSKSGVCLTEAGSDFLIYAKRILAQVEEMENHFSLGTKKSFTVVSQHYDLSLIHISEP
;
A
#
# COMPACT_ATOMS: atom_id res chain seq x y z
N MET A 1 6.59 -8.29 -9.07
CA MET A 1 5.85 -7.69 -7.95
C MET A 1 5.68 -6.20 -8.22
N ASN A 2 4.52 -5.65 -7.89
CA ASN A 2 4.23 -4.25 -8.20
C ASN A 2 3.54 -3.57 -7.02
N LEU A 3 3.34 -2.24 -7.14
CA LEU A 3 2.77 -1.45 -6.05
C LEU A 3 1.33 -1.86 -5.72
N GLN A 4 0.59 -2.27 -6.72
CA GLN A 4 -0.78 -2.71 -6.51
C GLN A 4 -0.84 -3.92 -5.60
N GLN A 5 0.11 -4.84 -5.75
CA GLN A 5 0.18 -6.03 -4.89
C GLN A 5 0.50 -5.64 -3.45
N TYR A 6 1.33 -4.62 -3.23
CA TYR A 6 1.57 -4.11 -1.87
C TYR A 6 0.28 -3.58 -1.26
N ARG A 7 -0.50 -2.83 -2.02
CA ARG A 7 -1.78 -2.31 -1.55
C ARG A 7 -2.76 -3.43 -1.23
N TYR A 8 -2.75 -4.47 -2.04
CA TYR A 8 -3.61 -5.63 -1.80
C TYR A 8 -3.29 -6.28 -0.46
N VAL A 9 -2.02 -6.52 -0.17
CA VAL A 9 -1.61 -7.13 1.10
C VAL A 9 -2.05 -6.27 2.26
N LEU A 10 -1.84 -4.95 2.16
CA LEU A 10 -2.22 -4.02 3.22
C LEU A 10 -3.72 -4.07 3.48
N THR A 11 -4.53 -4.07 2.42
CA THR A 11 -5.98 -4.06 2.57
C THR A 11 -6.47 -5.36 3.19
N ILE A 12 -5.95 -6.50 2.74
CA ILE A 12 -6.34 -7.80 3.31
C ILE A 12 -5.98 -7.86 4.79
N ALA A 13 -4.79 -7.39 5.15
CA ALA A 13 -4.35 -7.39 6.54
C ALA A 13 -5.26 -6.50 7.40
N LYS A 14 -5.67 -5.37 6.84
CA LYS A 14 -6.50 -4.41 7.57
C LYS A 14 -7.90 -4.95 7.82
N VAL A 15 -8.53 -5.54 6.81
CA VAL A 15 -9.93 -5.96 6.93
C VAL A 15 -10.08 -7.42 7.38
N GLY A 16 -9.02 -8.22 7.27
CA GLY A 16 -9.05 -9.59 7.75
C GLY A 16 -9.88 -10.56 6.93
N SER A 17 -10.15 -10.23 5.68
CA SER A 17 -10.99 -11.03 4.81
C SER A 17 -10.65 -10.77 3.36
N PHE A 18 -10.47 -11.84 2.57
CA PHE A 18 -10.22 -11.69 1.15
C PHE A 18 -11.44 -11.15 0.42
N SER A 19 -12.62 -11.61 0.77
CA SER A 19 -13.83 -11.16 0.08
C SER A 19 -14.10 -9.69 0.36
N GLN A 20 -13.93 -9.26 1.60
CA GLN A 20 -14.14 -7.85 1.96
C GLN A 20 -13.09 -6.96 1.32
N ALA A 21 -11.83 -7.41 1.33
CA ALA A 21 -10.75 -6.66 0.69
C ALA A 21 -11.01 -6.49 -0.81
N ALA A 22 -11.48 -7.55 -1.46
CA ALA A 22 -11.79 -7.49 -2.89
C ALA A 22 -12.83 -6.42 -3.17
N LYS A 23 -13.84 -6.33 -2.31
CA LYS A 23 -14.87 -5.30 -2.46
C LYS A 23 -14.28 -3.89 -2.31
N GLU A 24 -13.43 -3.69 -1.31
CA GLU A 24 -12.81 -2.39 -1.11
C GLU A 24 -11.87 -1.99 -2.23
N LEU A 25 -11.24 -2.99 -2.85
CA LEU A 25 -10.28 -2.75 -3.92
C LEU A 25 -10.92 -2.74 -5.30
N TYR A 26 -12.22 -3.01 -5.37
CA TYR A 26 -12.95 -3.06 -6.64
C TYR A 26 -12.38 -4.09 -7.61
N VAL A 27 -12.03 -5.25 -7.07
CA VAL A 27 -11.53 -6.37 -7.87
C VAL A 27 -12.30 -7.63 -7.47
N THR A 28 -12.18 -8.67 -8.29
CA THR A 28 -12.77 -9.96 -7.93
C THR A 28 -11.91 -10.67 -6.93
N GLN A 29 -12.53 -11.53 -6.11
CA GLN A 29 -11.76 -12.28 -5.12
C GLN A 29 -10.74 -13.22 -5.78
N PRO A 30 -11.08 -13.94 -6.87
CA PRO A 30 -10.05 -14.76 -7.53
C PRO A 30 -8.87 -13.96 -8.05
N SER A 31 -9.11 -12.75 -8.58
CA SER A 31 -8.02 -11.87 -9.02
C SER A 31 -7.13 -11.49 -7.87
N LEU A 32 -7.75 -11.12 -6.74
CA LEU A 32 -7.00 -10.75 -5.55
C LEU A 32 -6.17 -11.92 -5.04
N SER A 33 -6.78 -13.10 -4.95
CA SER A 33 -6.09 -14.30 -4.50
C SER A 33 -4.91 -14.65 -5.40
N SER A 34 -5.10 -14.53 -6.72
CA SER A 34 -4.01 -14.79 -7.67
C SER A 34 -2.86 -13.84 -7.49
N ALA A 35 -3.14 -12.55 -7.29
CA ALA A 35 -2.11 -11.55 -7.09
C ALA A 35 -1.29 -11.85 -5.83
N ILE A 36 -1.95 -12.26 -4.77
CA ILE A 36 -1.27 -12.61 -3.52
C ILE A 36 -0.40 -13.85 -3.71
N LYS A 37 -0.93 -14.86 -4.40
CA LYS A 37 -0.15 -16.06 -4.65
C LYS A 37 1.09 -15.79 -5.48
N GLU A 38 1.02 -14.83 -6.40
CA GLU A 38 2.20 -14.44 -7.17
C GLU A 38 3.29 -13.88 -6.27
N VAL A 39 2.91 -13.03 -5.33
CA VAL A 39 3.89 -12.48 -4.38
C VAL A 39 4.49 -13.59 -3.52
N GLU A 40 3.63 -14.47 -3.01
CA GLU A 40 4.09 -15.58 -2.18
C GLU A 40 5.06 -16.48 -2.94
N LYS A 41 4.76 -16.74 -4.21
CA LYS A 41 5.63 -17.58 -5.04
C LYS A 41 6.95 -16.89 -5.34
N GLU A 42 6.89 -15.60 -5.66
CA GLU A 42 8.10 -14.84 -6.00
C GLU A 42 9.08 -14.78 -4.83
N LEU A 43 8.56 -14.61 -3.63
CA LEU A 43 9.38 -14.47 -2.42
C LEU A 43 9.55 -15.78 -1.67
N ASP A 44 8.84 -16.82 -2.09
CA ASP A 44 8.86 -18.13 -1.45
C ASP A 44 8.48 -18.03 0.02
N ILE A 45 7.38 -17.33 0.29
CA ILE A 45 6.84 -17.16 1.64
C ILE A 45 5.33 -17.33 1.60
N GLN A 46 4.75 -17.53 2.78
CA GLN A 46 3.31 -17.49 2.96
C GLN A 46 2.98 -16.21 3.71
N LEU A 47 2.08 -15.40 3.16
CA LEU A 47 1.74 -14.11 3.75
C LEU A 47 0.62 -14.20 4.77
N PHE A 48 -0.34 -15.10 4.53
CA PHE A 48 -1.55 -15.17 5.34
C PHE A 48 -1.86 -16.59 5.77
N HIS A 49 -2.44 -16.70 6.99
CA HIS A 49 -3.11 -17.91 7.47
C HIS A 49 -4.60 -17.72 7.29
N ARG A 50 -5.28 -18.72 6.75
CA ARG A 50 -6.75 -18.70 6.65
C ARG A 50 -7.35 -19.60 7.70
N SER A 51 -8.41 -19.13 8.33
CA SER A 51 -9.15 -19.89 9.33
C SER A 51 -10.64 -19.57 9.20
N LYS A 52 -11.45 -20.24 9.99
CA LYS A 52 -12.90 -20.00 9.97
C LYS A 52 -13.24 -18.58 10.41
N SER A 53 -12.42 -18.00 11.27
CA SER A 53 -12.67 -16.65 11.78
C SER A 53 -12.11 -15.56 10.89
N GLY A 54 -11.45 -15.93 9.79
CA GLY A 54 -10.92 -14.95 8.85
C GLY A 54 -9.49 -15.24 8.48
N VAL A 55 -8.75 -14.16 8.16
CA VAL A 55 -7.40 -14.22 7.65
C VAL A 55 -6.49 -13.40 8.56
N CYS A 56 -5.32 -13.93 8.90
CA CYS A 56 -4.33 -13.18 9.66
C CYS A 56 -2.95 -13.36 9.03
N LEU A 57 -2.06 -12.43 9.34
CA LEU A 57 -0.70 -12.46 8.79
C LEU A 57 0.13 -13.58 9.42
N THR A 58 0.97 -14.20 8.60
CA THR A 58 2.06 -15.03 9.10
C THR A 58 3.16 -14.11 9.62
N GLU A 59 4.20 -14.70 10.21
CA GLU A 59 5.36 -13.92 10.62
C GLU A 59 6.01 -13.25 9.39
N ALA A 60 6.16 -14.00 8.31
CA ALA A 60 6.69 -13.44 7.06
C ALA A 60 5.77 -12.35 6.51
N GLY A 61 4.45 -12.54 6.64
CA GLY A 61 3.49 -11.53 6.21
C GLY A 61 3.61 -10.25 7.01
N SER A 62 3.84 -10.35 8.31
CA SER A 62 4.04 -9.17 9.15
C SER A 62 5.29 -8.41 8.74
N ASP A 63 6.38 -9.12 8.46
CA ASP A 63 7.61 -8.50 7.97
C ASP A 63 7.38 -7.83 6.62
N PHE A 64 6.71 -8.52 5.73
CA PHE A 64 6.38 -7.97 4.41
C PHE A 64 5.58 -6.67 4.55
N LEU A 65 4.61 -6.67 5.47
CA LEU A 65 3.75 -5.51 5.65
C LEU A 65 4.54 -4.27 6.07
N ILE A 66 5.54 -4.45 6.92
CA ILE A 66 6.38 -3.33 7.34
C ILE A 66 7.07 -2.70 6.13
N TYR A 67 7.66 -3.53 5.27
CA TYR A 67 8.31 -3.02 4.06
C TYR A 67 7.32 -2.42 3.08
N ALA A 68 6.17 -3.08 2.90
CA ALA A 68 5.15 -2.58 1.98
C ALA A 68 4.66 -1.19 2.38
N LYS A 69 4.44 -0.97 3.68
CA LYS A 69 4.02 0.33 4.16
C LYS A 69 5.06 1.41 3.88
N ARG A 70 6.32 1.08 4.08
CA ARG A 70 7.40 2.03 3.80
C ARG A 70 7.49 2.37 2.33
N ILE A 71 7.37 1.35 1.48
CA ILE A 71 7.45 1.56 0.03
C ILE A 71 6.31 2.44 -0.44
N LEU A 72 5.08 2.15 0.01
CA LEU A 72 3.92 2.93 -0.39
C LEU A 72 3.99 4.36 0.13
N ALA A 73 4.51 4.54 1.34
CA ALA A 73 4.68 5.89 1.89
C ALA A 73 5.70 6.68 1.07
N GLN A 74 6.77 6.03 0.62
CA GLN A 74 7.78 6.68 -0.22
C GLN A 74 7.19 7.09 -1.56
N VAL A 75 6.37 6.23 -2.16
CA VAL A 75 5.71 6.56 -3.42
C VAL A 75 4.79 7.76 -3.23
N GLU A 76 4.03 7.77 -2.17
CA GLU A 76 3.12 8.88 -1.87
C GLU A 76 3.90 10.18 -1.67
N GLU A 77 4.99 10.09 -0.95
CA GLU A 77 5.86 11.25 -0.72
C GLU A 77 6.40 11.79 -2.04
N MET A 78 6.85 10.91 -2.90
CA MET A 78 7.36 11.30 -4.21
C MET A 78 6.26 11.96 -5.05
N GLU A 79 5.08 11.35 -5.07
CA GLU A 79 3.97 11.89 -5.85
C GLU A 79 3.55 13.27 -5.34
N ASN A 80 3.51 13.43 -4.03
CA ASN A 80 3.16 14.72 -3.43
C ASN A 80 4.20 15.80 -3.76
N HIS A 81 5.46 15.41 -3.74
CA HIS A 81 6.53 16.36 -4.06
C HIS A 81 6.36 16.92 -5.47
N PHE A 82 6.11 16.07 -6.44
CA PHE A 82 5.98 16.52 -7.83
C PHE A 82 4.63 17.16 -8.13
N SER A 83 3.57 16.69 -7.44
CA SER A 83 2.25 17.27 -7.62
C SER A 83 2.20 18.73 -7.16
N LEU A 84 2.84 19.02 -6.04
CA LEU A 84 2.86 20.38 -5.51
C LEU A 84 3.55 21.35 -6.47
N GLY A 85 4.50 20.85 -7.23
CA GLY A 85 5.20 21.68 -8.21
C GLY A 85 4.40 21.94 -9.46
N THR A 86 3.39 21.15 -9.75
CA THR A 86 2.62 21.26 -10.98
C THR A 86 1.26 21.90 -10.78
N LYS A 87 0.71 21.73 -9.63
CA LYS A 87 -0.61 22.24 -9.41
C LYS A 87 -0.62 23.67 -9.01
N LYS A 88 -0.39 23.89 -9.35
CA LYS A 88 -0.81 24.88 -9.05
C LYS A 88 -1.88 25.08 -8.44
N SER A 89 -2.00 24.68 -8.29
CA SER A 89 -2.85 24.47 -7.82
C SER A 89 -3.42 24.23 -7.00
N PHE A 90 -3.34 24.33 -6.60
CA PHE A 90 -3.96 23.90 -5.73
C PHE A 90 -4.02 24.12 -4.75
N THR A 91 -3.94 24.24 -4.27
CA THR A 91 -4.02 24.20 -3.42
C THR A 91 -3.63 24.18 -2.42
N VAL A 92 -3.19 24.39 -2.02
CA VAL A 92 -2.82 24.24 -1.16
C VAL A 92 -2.28 24.25 -0.29
N VAL A 93 -1.91 24.33 0.14
CA VAL A 93 -1.43 24.09 0.87
C VAL A 93 -1.05 23.88 1.81
N SER A 94 -0.88 23.90 2.28
CA SER A 94 -0.55 23.44 3.07
C SER A 94 0.07 23.03 3.73
N GLN A 95 0.30 22.97 4.01
CA GLN A 95 0.90 22.33 4.49
C GLN A 95 1.89 22.14 4.83
N HIS A 96 2.17 22.32 5.14
CA HIS A 96 3.15 21.84 5.38
C HIS A 96 4.24 22.06 5.10
N TYR A 97 4.44 22.37 5.23
CA TYR A 97 5.53 22.22 4.93
C TYR A 97 6.30 22.80 4.57
N ASP A 98 6.31 23.18 4.59
CA ASP A 98 7.00 23.27 4.14
C ASP A 98 7.74 23.64 3.79
N LEU A 99 7.69 24.21 4.11
CA LEU A 99 8.18 24.13 3.70
C LEU A 99 8.95 24.29 3.41
N SER A 100 9.06 24.65 3.65
CA SER A 100 9.58 24.26 3.27
C SER A 100 10.04 24.38 2.76
N LEU A 101 10.23 24.83 3.01
CA LEU A 101 10.43 24.54 2.49
C LEU A 101 10.83 24.69 1.96
N ILE A 102 10.61 25.16 2.07
CA ILE A 102 10.68 24.94 1.63
C ILE A 102 11.27 25.05 1.21
N HIS A 103 11.81 25.34 1.26
CA HIS A 103 12.19 25.04 0.93
C HIS A 103 12.48 24.87 0.44
N ILE A 104 12.20 25.34 0.38
CA ILE A 104 12.27 24.87 0.00
C ILE A 104 12.54 24.95 -0.55
N SER A 105 12.44 25.63 -0.41
CA SER A 105 12.46 25.23 -0.74
C SER A 105 12.70 25.32 -1.18
N GLU A 106 13.01 25.59 -1.11
CA GLU A 106 13.04 25.38 -1.30
C GLU A 106 13.05 25.34 -1.62
N PRO A 107 13.04 26.03 -1.80
CA PRO A 107 12.93 25.62 -1.95
C PRO A 107 13.02 25.59 -2.07
#